data_8cb78ed8c8e5a0431a6769a83502becb
#
_entry.id   8cb78ed8c8e5a0431a6769a83502becb
#
_cell.length_a   1.000
_cell.length_b   1.000
_cell.length_c   1.000
_cell.angle_alpha   90.00
_cell.angle_beta   90.00
_cell.angle_gamma   90.00
#
_symmetry.space_group_name_H-M   'P 1'
#
loop_
_entity.id
_entity.type
_entity.pdbx_description
1 polymer ?
#
loop_
_entity_poly.entity_id
_entity_poly.type
_entity_poly.pdbx_seq_one_letter_code
_entity_poly.pdbx_strand_id
1 'polypeptide(L)'
;MNTSLRSRVTTYLMLAGLAACATPIERPAPESYSVQVTDNVSARRFDVVLRSHDARPLCVSIEGWPSDAGRLHMGRDVASVHTADGVLFAHDDNFGYCPGGCGEHRIEPHGELRGFIAYEAFGDATRLSMDSSKRLQFSVAPSYCRR
;
A
#
# COMPACT_ATOMS: atom_id res chain seq x y z
N MET A 1 53.32 -26.40 34.01
CA MET A 1 52.69 -25.09 33.81
C MET A 1 52.33 -24.94 32.35
N ASN A 2 51.16 -25.40 31.93
CA ASN A 2 50.61 -25.16 30.58
C ASN A 2 49.16 -25.59 30.52
N THR A 3 48.30 -24.80 31.12
CA THR A 3 46.84 -25.00 31.08
C THR A 3 46.19 -23.62 31.01
N SER A 4 46.13 -22.93 29.88
CA SER A 4 45.38 -21.69 29.76
C SER A 4 45.10 -21.21 28.32
N LEU A 5 45.17 -22.07 27.27
CA LEU A 5 44.97 -21.58 25.92
C LEU A 5 43.87 -22.29 25.10
N ARG A 6 43.03 -23.13 25.72
CA ARG A 6 41.97 -23.86 24.97
C ARG A 6 40.53 -23.36 25.19
N SER A 7 40.32 -22.34 26.03
CA SER A 7 38.95 -21.92 26.38
C SER A 7 38.46 -20.68 25.66
N ARG A 8 39.23 -20.04 24.77
CA ARG A 8 38.82 -18.78 24.13
C ARG A 8 38.41 -18.89 22.66
N VAL A 9 38.53 -20.05 22.06
CA VAL A 9 38.19 -20.24 20.63
C VAL A 9 36.76 -20.71 20.41
N THR A 10 36.13 -21.29 21.40
CA THR A 10 34.77 -21.85 21.24
C THR A 10 33.63 -20.85 21.33
N THR A 11 33.88 -19.65 21.83
CA THR A 11 32.81 -18.65 22.05
C THR A 11 32.54 -17.76 20.82
N TYR A 12 33.41 -17.73 19.83
CA TYR A 12 33.23 -16.90 18.64
C TYR A 12 32.49 -17.58 17.46
N LEU A 13 32.24 -18.86 17.51
CA LEU A 13 31.57 -19.58 16.43
C LEU A 13 30.04 -19.60 16.51
N MET A 14 29.44 -19.12 17.60
CA MET A 14 27.97 -19.14 17.79
C MET A 14 27.25 -17.82 17.42
N LEU A 15 27.97 -16.77 17.00
CA LEU A 15 27.35 -15.49 16.63
C LEU A 15 27.15 -15.28 15.13
N ALA A 16 27.55 -16.21 14.28
CA ALA A 16 27.46 -16.05 12.82
C ALA A 16 26.12 -16.58 12.22
N GLY A 17 25.18 -17.06 13.02
CA GLY A 17 23.99 -17.79 12.55
C GLY A 17 22.66 -17.02 12.45
N LEU A 18 22.60 -15.74 12.75
CA LEU A 18 21.34 -14.97 12.78
C LEU A 18 21.28 -13.81 11.77
N ALA A 19 21.96 -13.93 10.64
CA ALA A 19 21.58 -13.13 9.47
C ALA A 19 20.28 -13.71 8.91
N ALA A 20 19.16 -13.49 9.58
CA ALA A 20 17.84 -13.74 9.03
C ALA A 20 17.75 -12.99 7.72
N CYS A 21 17.72 -13.71 6.60
CA CYS A 21 17.55 -13.17 5.25
C CYS A 21 16.19 -12.49 5.13
N ALA A 22 16.07 -11.26 5.58
CA ALA A 22 15.01 -10.38 5.13
C ALA A 22 15.29 -10.10 3.66
N THR A 23 14.68 -10.85 2.75
CA THR A 23 14.72 -10.53 1.33
C THR A 23 14.13 -9.14 1.15
N PRO A 24 14.89 -8.15 0.64
CA PRO A 24 14.38 -6.81 0.45
C PRO A 24 13.18 -6.86 -0.49
N ILE A 25 12.15 -6.05 -0.19
CA ILE A 25 10.99 -5.89 -1.08
C ILE A 25 11.48 -5.19 -2.35
N GLU A 26 11.45 -5.92 -3.46
CA GLU A 26 11.82 -5.35 -4.77
C GLU A 26 10.65 -4.52 -5.30
N ARG A 27 10.91 -3.25 -5.60
CA ARG A 27 9.89 -2.32 -6.13
C ARG A 27 10.10 -2.08 -7.62
N PRO A 28 9.01 -2.00 -8.41
CA PRO A 28 9.08 -1.62 -9.81
C PRO A 28 9.51 -0.15 -9.95
N ALA A 29 10.09 0.19 -11.09
CA ALA A 29 10.36 1.57 -11.44
C ALA A 29 9.02 2.35 -11.61
N PRO A 30 9.00 3.67 -11.34
CA PRO A 30 7.76 4.46 -11.41
C PRO A 30 7.02 4.38 -12.75
N GLU A 31 7.74 4.23 -13.86
CA GLU A 31 7.21 4.07 -15.21
C GLU A 31 6.60 2.69 -15.49
N SER A 32 6.86 1.71 -14.63
CA SER A 32 6.32 0.34 -14.76
C SER A 32 4.85 0.23 -14.42
N TYR A 33 4.24 1.29 -13.92
CA TYR A 33 2.80 1.33 -13.62
C TYR A 33 2.26 2.74 -13.68
N SER A 34 0.94 2.85 -13.74
CA SER A 34 0.23 4.13 -13.64
C SER A 34 -1.02 4.00 -12.77
N VAL A 35 -1.36 5.09 -12.09
CA VAL A 35 -2.60 5.20 -11.31
C VAL A 35 -3.48 6.27 -11.95
N GLN A 36 -4.68 5.89 -12.33
CA GLN A 36 -5.70 6.80 -12.84
C GLN A 36 -6.79 6.98 -11.80
N VAL A 37 -7.17 8.23 -11.56
CA VAL A 37 -8.29 8.61 -10.68
C VAL A 37 -9.35 9.30 -11.52
N THR A 38 -10.61 8.91 -11.34
CA THR A 38 -11.77 9.54 -11.98
C THR A 38 -12.79 9.90 -10.90
N ASP A 39 -13.18 11.17 -10.86
CA ASP A 39 -14.23 11.63 -9.96
C ASP A 39 -15.60 11.22 -10.51
N ASN A 40 -16.30 10.35 -9.79
CA ASN A 40 -17.65 9.89 -10.11
C ASN A 40 -18.66 10.50 -9.15
N VAL A 41 -19.04 11.74 -9.44
CA VAL A 41 -19.96 12.53 -8.58
C VAL A 41 -21.31 11.83 -8.40
N SER A 42 -21.86 11.22 -9.44
CA SER A 42 -23.16 10.53 -9.38
C SER A 42 -23.15 9.33 -8.44
N ALA A 43 -22.03 8.62 -8.38
CA ALA A 43 -21.82 7.49 -7.48
C ALA A 43 -21.19 7.93 -6.12
N ARG A 44 -20.92 9.23 -5.91
CA ARG A 44 -20.27 9.79 -4.72
C ARG A 44 -18.97 9.08 -4.37
N ARG A 45 -18.09 8.90 -5.35
CA ARG A 45 -16.84 8.18 -5.16
C ARG A 45 -15.78 8.62 -6.17
N PHE A 46 -14.54 8.30 -5.86
CA PHE A 46 -13.44 8.33 -6.80
C PHE A 46 -13.18 6.91 -7.30
N ASP A 47 -13.33 6.67 -8.59
CA ASP A 47 -12.91 5.42 -9.22
C ASP A 47 -11.39 5.46 -9.43
N VAL A 48 -10.68 4.40 -9.03
CA VAL A 48 -9.23 4.29 -9.13
C VAL A 48 -8.85 3.05 -9.95
N VAL A 49 -7.87 3.20 -10.82
CA VAL A 49 -7.35 2.11 -11.65
C VAL A 49 -5.83 2.13 -11.60
N LEU A 50 -5.24 1.05 -11.14
CA LEU A 50 -3.80 0.80 -11.23
C LEU A 50 -3.54 -0.10 -12.45
N ARG A 51 -2.72 0.35 -13.38
CA ARG A 51 -2.31 -0.42 -14.57
C ARG A 51 -0.85 -0.78 -14.48
N SER A 52 -0.54 -2.04 -14.72
CA SER A 52 0.83 -2.52 -14.91
C SER A 52 1.27 -2.31 -16.35
N HIS A 53 2.46 -1.76 -16.53
CA HIS A 53 3.18 -1.69 -17.82
C HIS A 53 4.36 -2.67 -17.84
N ASP A 54 4.56 -3.42 -16.74
CA ASP A 54 5.66 -4.34 -16.56
C ASP A 54 5.35 -5.74 -17.13
N ALA A 55 6.39 -6.45 -17.54
CA ALA A 55 6.33 -7.86 -17.97
C ALA A 55 6.29 -8.83 -16.78
N ARG A 56 6.56 -8.35 -15.57
CA ARG A 56 6.49 -9.11 -14.32
C ARG A 56 5.19 -8.80 -13.59
N PRO A 57 4.60 -9.76 -12.87
CA PRO A 57 3.41 -9.49 -12.08
C PRO A 57 3.74 -8.56 -10.92
N LEU A 58 2.84 -7.60 -10.66
CA LEU A 58 2.91 -6.67 -9.54
C LEU A 58 1.95 -7.10 -8.43
N CYS A 59 2.34 -6.82 -7.19
CA CYS A 59 1.53 -7.05 -6.00
C CYS A 59 1.31 -5.75 -5.23
N VAL A 60 0.09 -5.56 -4.73
CA VAL A 60 -0.30 -4.44 -3.88
C VAL A 60 -0.88 -4.99 -2.61
N SER A 61 -0.40 -4.54 -1.45
CA SER A 61 -1.00 -4.91 -0.16
C SER A 61 -2.49 -4.58 -0.16
N ILE A 62 -3.31 -5.50 0.37
CA ILE A 62 -4.75 -5.26 0.58
C ILE A 62 -4.95 -4.02 1.45
N GLU A 63 -4.06 -3.75 2.41
CA GLU A 63 -4.14 -2.55 3.26
C GLU A 63 -3.89 -1.24 2.50
N GLY A 64 -3.12 -1.29 1.41
CA GLY A 64 -2.81 -0.13 0.55
C GLY A 64 -3.79 0.04 -0.62
N TRP A 65 -4.85 -0.76 -0.70
CA TRP A 65 -5.88 -0.70 -1.75
C TRP A 65 -7.27 -0.53 -1.14
N PRO A 66 -8.19 0.20 -1.79
CA PRO A 66 -9.55 0.35 -1.27
C PRO A 66 -10.27 -1.00 -1.16
N SER A 67 -11.01 -1.18 -0.08
CA SER A 67 -11.89 -2.34 0.12
C SER A 67 -13.06 -2.33 -0.87
N ASP A 68 -13.82 -3.44 -0.92
CA ASP A 68 -15.05 -3.54 -1.73
C ASP A 68 -16.13 -2.52 -1.33
N ALA A 69 -16.03 -1.95 -0.12
CA ALA A 69 -16.89 -0.87 0.35
C ALA A 69 -16.32 0.54 0.10
N GLY A 70 -15.19 0.65 -0.61
CA GLY A 70 -14.55 1.93 -0.90
C GLY A 70 -13.87 2.58 0.30
N ARG A 71 -13.47 1.79 1.30
CA ARG A 71 -12.78 2.24 2.50
C ARG A 71 -11.30 1.92 2.44
N LEU A 72 -10.49 2.70 3.15
CA LEU A 72 -9.05 2.54 3.20
C LEU A 72 -8.64 2.08 4.61
N HIS A 73 -7.77 1.07 4.68
CA HIS A 73 -7.25 0.56 5.94
C HIS A 73 -6.18 1.48 6.56
N MET A 74 -5.41 2.19 5.71
CA MET A 74 -4.40 3.16 6.10
C MET A 74 -4.70 4.49 5.41
N GLY A 75 -5.62 5.28 5.97
CA GLY A 75 -6.22 6.41 5.29
C GLY A 75 -5.30 7.62 5.11
N ARG A 76 -4.64 8.07 6.16
CA ARG A 76 -3.96 9.38 6.17
C ARG A 76 -2.81 9.50 5.20
N ASP A 77 -1.98 8.46 5.11
CA ASP A 77 -0.77 8.49 4.29
C ASP A 77 -1.01 7.99 2.85
N VAL A 78 -2.17 7.35 2.62
CA VAL A 78 -2.51 6.72 1.34
C VAL A 78 -3.41 7.62 0.50
N ALA A 79 -4.35 8.32 1.13
CA ALA A 79 -5.28 9.18 0.40
C ALA A 79 -5.66 10.46 1.14
N SER A 80 -5.74 11.54 0.37
CA SER A 80 -6.31 12.81 0.83
C SER A 80 -7.08 13.47 -0.31
N VAL A 81 -8.05 14.31 0.05
CA VAL A 81 -8.81 15.11 -0.93
C VAL A 81 -8.53 16.59 -0.68
N HIS A 82 -7.99 17.25 -1.69
CA HIS A 82 -7.87 18.70 -1.72
C HIS A 82 -9.21 19.30 -2.14
N THR A 83 -9.73 20.22 -1.37
CA THR A 83 -11.00 20.91 -1.59
C THR A 83 -10.77 22.43 -1.58
N ALA A 84 -11.81 23.20 -1.90
CA ALA A 84 -11.76 24.66 -1.79
C ALA A 84 -11.49 25.14 -0.33
N ASP A 85 -11.89 24.35 0.67
CA ASP A 85 -11.79 24.70 2.09
C ASP A 85 -10.56 24.10 2.80
N GLY A 86 -9.76 23.29 2.10
CA GLY A 86 -8.56 22.65 2.67
C GLY A 86 -8.38 21.19 2.27
N VAL A 87 -7.62 20.46 3.07
CA VAL A 87 -7.31 19.05 2.82
C VAL A 87 -8.06 18.17 3.79
N LEU A 88 -8.78 17.20 3.27
CA LEU A 88 -9.45 16.15 4.03
C LEU A 88 -8.62 14.85 3.92
N PHE A 89 -8.38 14.22 5.05
CA PHE A 89 -7.72 12.92 5.09
C PHE A 89 -8.76 11.81 5.22
N ALA A 90 -8.49 10.67 4.61
CA ALA A 90 -9.34 9.52 4.79
C ALA A 90 -9.36 9.08 6.26
N HIS A 91 -10.52 8.65 6.73
CA HIS A 91 -10.64 8.02 8.04
C HIS A 91 -9.94 6.67 8.00
N ASP A 92 -9.15 6.42 9.04
CA ASP A 92 -8.50 5.14 9.23
C ASP A 92 -9.53 4.13 9.77
N ASP A 93 -9.94 3.21 8.92
CA ASP A 93 -10.75 2.07 9.34
C ASP A 93 -9.78 0.98 9.85
N ASN A 94 -9.48 1.00 11.14
CA ASN A 94 -8.62 0.02 11.78
C ASN A 94 -9.29 -1.38 11.78
N PHE A 95 -9.00 -2.19 10.77
CA PHE A 95 -9.59 -3.52 10.55
C PHE A 95 -8.81 -4.66 11.19
N GLY A 96 -8.09 -4.38 12.23
CA GLY A 96 -7.43 -5.43 12.98
C GLY A 96 -6.02 -5.74 12.50
N TYR A 97 -5.35 -6.50 13.32
CA TYR A 97 -3.97 -6.91 13.14
C TYR A 97 -3.92 -8.22 12.34
N CYS A 98 -3.21 -8.23 11.21
CA CYS A 98 -2.92 -9.43 10.42
C CYS A 98 -1.48 -9.89 10.70
N PRO A 99 -1.23 -10.83 11.63
CA PRO A 99 0.11 -11.38 11.83
C PRO A 99 0.60 -12.05 10.54
N GLY A 100 1.67 -11.52 9.96
CA GLY A 100 2.19 -12.00 8.67
C GLY A 100 1.66 -11.27 7.43
N GLY A 101 0.83 -10.22 7.62
CA GLY A 101 0.23 -9.40 6.56
C GLY A 101 -1.19 -9.84 6.19
N CYS A 102 -1.99 -8.91 5.71
CA CYS A 102 -3.40 -9.14 5.32
C CYS A 102 -3.54 -9.75 3.91
N GLY A 103 -2.44 -10.00 3.21
CA GLY A 103 -2.44 -10.49 1.83
C GLY A 103 -2.20 -9.39 0.80
N GLU A 104 -2.18 -9.81 -0.45
CA GLU A 104 -1.87 -8.94 -1.58
C GLU A 104 -2.83 -9.17 -2.74
N HIS A 105 -3.19 -8.10 -3.45
CA HIS A 105 -3.78 -8.19 -4.77
C HIS A 105 -2.67 -8.41 -5.79
N ARG A 106 -2.82 -9.43 -6.62
CA ARG A 106 -1.91 -9.74 -7.73
C ARG A 106 -2.43 -9.10 -9.01
N ILE A 107 -1.55 -8.40 -9.72
CA ILE A 107 -1.82 -7.79 -11.02
C ILE A 107 -0.92 -8.50 -12.03
N GLU A 108 -1.55 -9.14 -13.01
CA GLU A 108 -0.81 -9.84 -14.05
C GLU A 108 -0.03 -8.84 -14.96
N PRO A 109 1.00 -9.30 -15.68
CA PRO A 109 1.71 -8.45 -16.63
C PRO A 109 0.74 -7.73 -17.56
N HIS A 110 0.92 -6.41 -17.70
CA HIS A 110 0.05 -5.51 -18.49
C HIS A 110 -1.42 -5.52 -18.07
N GLY A 111 -1.75 -6.08 -16.90
CA GLY A 111 -3.09 -6.10 -16.32
C GLY A 111 -3.44 -4.84 -15.54
N GLU A 112 -4.64 -4.83 -14.99
CA GLU A 112 -5.12 -3.72 -14.16
C GLU A 112 -5.83 -4.21 -12.91
N LEU A 113 -5.78 -3.38 -11.87
CA LEU A 113 -6.54 -3.53 -10.63
C LEU A 113 -7.46 -2.32 -10.50
N ARG A 114 -8.75 -2.58 -10.33
CA ARG A 114 -9.80 -1.55 -10.19
C ARG A 114 -10.30 -1.49 -8.77
N GLY A 115 -10.64 -0.29 -8.31
CA GLY A 115 -11.25 -0.05 -7.02
C GLY A 115 -11.94 1.31 -7.01
N PHE A 116 -12.50 1.67 -5.89
CA PHE A 116 -13.04 3.01 -5.68
C PHE A 116 -12.84 3.44 -4.22
N ILE A 117 -12.85 4.75 -3.99
CA ILE A 117 -12.81 5.33 -2.66
C ILE A 117 -14.10 6.17 -2.52
N ALA A 118 -14.94 5.78 -1.57
CA ALA A 118 -16.20 6.48 -1.31
C ALA A 118 -15.92 7.87 -0.70
N TYR A 119 -16.74 8.86 -0.99
CA TYR A 119 -16.61 10.20 -0.40
C TYR A 119 -16.74 10.15 1.12
N GLU A 120 -17.56 9.24 1.64
CA GLU A 120 -17.73 8.98 3.08
C GLU A 120 -16.41 8.63 3.78
N ALA A 121 -15.42 8.11 3.06
CA ALA A 121 -14.08 7.87 3.61
C ALA A 121 -13.38 9.16 4.04
N PHE A 122 -13.81 10.33 3.53
CA PHE A 122 -13.24 11.65 3.85
C PHE A 122 -14.17 12.52 4.70
N GLY A 123 -15.33 12.00 5.11
CA GLY A 123 -16.31 12.70 5.94
C GLY A 123 -17.64 12.98 5.22
N ASP A 124 -18.09 14.26 5.15
CA ASP A 124 -19.39 14.60 4.57
C ASP A 124 -19.40 14.45 3.04
N ALA A 125 -19.97 13.34 2.58
CA ALA A 125 -20.10 13.02 1.17
C ALA A 125 -20.96 14.02 0.39
N THR A 126 -21.95 14.63 1.03
CA THR A 126 -22.82 15.64 0.39
C THR A 126 -22.01 16.89 0.08
N ARG A 127 -21.22 17.36 1.05
CA ARG A 127 -20.33 18.51 0.87
C ARG A 127 -19.29 18.25 -0.23
N LEU A 128 -18.68 17.08 -0.21
CA LEU A 128 -17.74 16.68 -1.28
C LEU A 128 -18.40 16.60 -2.65
N SER A 129 -19.65 16.13 -2.75
CA SER A 129 -20.36 16.07 -4.03
C SER A 129 -20.58 17.45 -4.66
N MET A 130 -20.71 18.50 -3.84
CA MET A 130 -20.94 19.87 -4.29
C MET A 130 -19.65 20.63 -4.65
N ASP A 131 -18.48 20.16 -4.20
CA ASP A 131 -17.21 20.80 -4.50
C ASP A 131 -16.66 20.33 -5.85
N SER A 132 -16.78 21.19 -6.87
CA SER A 132 -16.24 20.91 -8.21
C SER A 132 -14.73 21.05 -8.30
N SER A 133 -14.07 21.65 -7.30
CA SER A 133 -12.62 21.84 -7.25
C SER A 133 -11.88 20.66 -6.62
N LYS A 134 -12.60 19.74 -5.99
CA LYS A 134 -11.99 18.62 -5.27
C LYS A 134 -11.06 17.79 -6.15
N ARG A 135 -9.95 17.35 -5.57
CA ARG A 135 -8.94 16.50 -6.22
C ARG A 135 -8.47 15.45 -5.23
N LEU A 136 -8.62 14.18 -5.60
CA LEU A 136 -8.04 13.08 -4.84
C LEU A 136 -6.54 13.01 -5.12
N GLN A 137 -5.76 12.97 -4.06
CA GLN A 137 -4.39 12.49 -4.06
C GLN A 137 -4.40 11.08 -3.48
N PHE A 138 -4.05 10.10 -4.29
CA PHE A 138 -4.00 8.68 -3.90
C PHE A 138 -2.64 8.11 -4.28
N SER A 139 -1.97 7.50 -3.30
CA SER A 139 -0.66 6.89 -3.46
C SER A 139 -0.76 5.39 -3.23
N VAL A 140 -0.22 4.64 -4.17
CA VAL A 140 -0.04 3.19 -4.05
C VAL A 140 1.41 2.83 -4.33
N ALA A 141 1.94 1.85 -3.59
CA ALA A 141 3.31 1.40 -3.71
C ALA A 141 3.34 -0.09 -4.07
N PRO A 142 3.27 -0.43 -5.37
CA PRO A 142 3.38 -1.80 -5.82
C PRO A 142 4.77 -2.38 -5.51
N SER A 143 4.82 -3.69 -5.38
CA SER A 143 6.05 -4.49 -5.34
C SER A 143 5.98 -5.59 -6.39
N TYR A 144 7.11 -6.19 -6.74
CA TYR A 144 7.06 -7.45 -7.48
C TYR A 144 6.55 -8.56 -6.57
N CYS A 145 5.63 -9.39 -7.10
CA CYS A 145 5.06 -10.50 -6.34
C CYS A 145 6.15 -11.50 -5.94
N ARG A 146 6.14 -11.94 -4.69
CA ARG A 146 7.01 -13.04 -4.24
C ARG A 146 6.59 -14.34 -4.94
N ARG A 147 7.58 -15.15 -5.28
CA ARG A 147 7.35 -16.48 -5.88
C ARG A 147 6.91 -17.50 -4.84
#